data_b80dd81352191ecabdcab24170993dc1
#
_entry.id   b80dd81352191ecabdcab24170993dc1
#
_cell.length_a   1.000
_cell.length_b   1.000
_cell.length_c   1.000
_cell.angle_alpha   90.00
_cell.angle_beta   90.00
_cell.angle_gamma   90.00
#
_symmetry.space_group_name_H-M   'P 1'
#
loop_
_entity.id
_entity.type
_entity.pdbx_description
1 polymer ?
#
loop_
_entity_poly.entity_id
_entity_poly.type
_entity_poly.pdbx_seq_one_letter_code
_entity_poly.pdbx_strand_id
1 'polypeptide(L)'
;MLANFVSPYDATVVSKMKAAGAVMLGKTNMDEFAMGSSNETSFFGPVKNPWDVGTVPGGSSGGSAAAVSAQLAPAATGTDTGGSIRQPAALCGITGIKPTYGRVSRYGMIAFASSLDQAGPMTKTAEDAAILLNSMSGLDHKDSTSLDTAVPDFTATLDESLGGLKIGIPKEYFDQRLDTAMADAVKVAL
;
A
#
# COMPACT_ATOMS: atom_id res chain seq x y z
N MET A 1 -5.14 16.35 14.81
CA MET A 1 -5.33 17.75 14.33
C MET A 1 -6.65 17.95 13.57
N LEU A 2 -7.06 17.05 12.70
CA LEU A 2 -8.22 17.24 11.82
C LEU A 2 -9.46 16.43 12.28
N ALA A 3 -9.71 16.32 13.57
CA ALA A 3 -10.79 15.49 14.11
C ALA A 3 -12.18 15.85 13.56
N ASN A 4 -12.41 17.13 13.25
CA ASN A 4 -13.68 17.62 12.73
C ASN A 4 -13.65 17.90 11.21
N PHE A 5 -12.56 17.53 10.53
CA PHE A 5 -12.44 17.76 9.10
C PHE A 5 -13.27 16.72 8.32
N VAL A 6 -14.19 17.22 7.53
CA VAL A 6 -14.91 16.44 6.53
C VAL A 6 -14.41 16.86 5.15
N SER A 7 -13.85 15.91 4.41
CA SER A 7 -13.35 16.22 3.07
C SER A 7 -14.49 16.69 2.16
N PRO A 8 -14.34 17.86 1.48
CA PRO A 8 -15.37 18.36 0.56
C PRO A 8 -15.34 17.65 -0.81
N TYR A 9 -14.40 16.75 -1.06
CA TYR A 9 -14.27 15.98 -2.29
C TYR A 9 -13.63 14.62 -2.03
N ASP A 10 -13.80 13.70 -2.95
CA ASP A 10 -13.12 12.41 -2.96
C ASP A 10 -11.73 12.55 -3.61
N ALA A 11 -10.75 11.85 -3.08
CA ALA A 11 -9.49 11.61 -3.79
C ALA A 11 -9.77 10.86 -5.10
N THR A 12 -8.96 11.08 -6.12
CA THR A 12 -9.14 10.41 -7.42
C THR A 12 -9.17 8.89 -7.29
N VAL A 13 -8.32 8.33 -6.45
CA VAL A 13 -8.32 6.88 -6.18
C VAL A 13 -9.66 6.41 -5.64
N VAL A 14 -10.28 7.16 -4.73
CA VAL A 14 -11.61 6.83 -4.17
C VAL A 14 -12.69 6.93 -5.23
N SER A 15 -12.67 7.99 -6.05
CA SER A 15 -13.62 8.17 -7.15
C SER A 15 -13.54 7.05 -8.18
N LYS A 16 -12.32 6.62 -8.56
CA LYS A 16 -12.10 5.51 -9.48
C LYS A 16 -12.59 4.18 -8.91
N MET A 17 -12.30 3.90 -7.65
CA MET A 17 -12.79 2.69 -6.98
C MET A 17 -14.32 2.65 -6.91
N LYS A 18 -14.98 3.77 -6.58
CA LYS A 18 -16.44 3.88 -6.62
C LYS A 18 -17.01 3.64 -8.02
N ALA A 19 -16.37 4.22 -9.05
CA ALA A 19 -16.78 4.03 -10.44
C ALA A 19 -16.62 2.57 -10.91
N ALA A 20 -15.65 1.84 -10.36
CA ALA A 20 -15.45 0.41 -10.58
C ALA A 20 -16.44 -0.48 -9.78
N GLY A 21 -17.35 0.11 -9.00
CA GLY A 21 -18.35 -0.62 -8.24
C GLY A 21 -17.90 -1.05 -6.83
N ALA A 22 -16.75 -0.60 -6.35
CA ALA A 22 -16.28 -0.92 -5.02
C ALA A 22 -17.15 -0.24 -3.94
N VAL A 23 -17.49 -1.00 -2.91
CA VAL A 23 -18.24 -0.51 -1.75
C VAL A 23 -17.26 -0.17 -0.63
N MET A 24 -17.24 1.11 -0.22
CA MET A 24 -16.40 1.56 0.87
C MET A 24 -17.03 1.16 2.22
N LEU A 25 -16.39 0.26 2.95
CA LEU A 25 -16.84 -0.19 4.27
C LEU A 25 -16.52 0.81 5.39
N GLY A 26 -15.46 1.60 5.23
CA GLY A 26 -15.02 2.56 6.23
C GLY A 26 -13.64 3.14 5.95
N LYS A 27 -13.09 3.81 6.95
CA LYS A 27 -11.73 4.35 6.96
C LYS A 27 -10.89 3.58 7.97
N THR A 28 -9.66 3.31 7.63
CA THR A 28 -8.70 2.63 8.50
C THR A 28 -7.87 3.63 9.28
N ASN A 29 -7.36 3.20 10.43
CA ASN A 29 -6.39 3.96 11.21
C ASN A 29 -5.01 3.94 10.53
N MET A 30 -4.20 4.98 10.78
CA MET A 30 -2.85 5.10 10.24
C MET A 30 -2.00 5.98 11.15
N ASP A 31 -0.69 5.96 10.99
CA ASP A 31 0.15 7.01 11.57
C ASP A 31 -0.30 8.39 11.08
N GLU A 32 -0.43 9.36 11.98
CA GLU A 32 -1.01 10.66 11.65
C GLU A 32 -0.21 11.34 10.53
N PHE A 33 -0.89 11.78 9.48
CA PHE A 33 -0.31 12.40 8.27
C PHE A 33 0.75 11.54 7.55
N ALA A 34 0.64 10.21 7.64
CA ALA A 34 1.61 9.26 7.09
C ALA A 34 3.03 9.38 7.70
N MET A 35 3.16 10.01 8.85
CA MET A 35 4.43 10.27 9.55
C MET A 35 4.72 9.19 10.59
N GLY A 36 5.05 8.00 10.15
CA GLY A 36 5.39 6.88 11.03
C GLY A 36 5.62 5.58 10.27
N SER A 37 5.99 4.54 11.01
CA SER A 37 6.27 3.22 10.47
C SER A 37 5.79 2.07 11.38
N SER A 38 5.03 2.39 12.43
CA SER A 38 4.55 1.40 13.41
C SER A 38 3.05 1.49 13.68
N ASN A 39 2.40 2.58 13.25
CA ASN A 39 1.00 2.93 13.52
C ASN A 39 0.73 3.17 15.03
N GLU A 40 1.71 3.74 15.71
CA GLU A 40 1.59 4.13 17.13
C GLU A 40 1.29 5.61 17.33
N THR A 41 1.48 6.45 16.28
CA THR A 41 1.37 7.92 16.37
C THR A 41 -0.02 8.45 16.07
N SER A 42 -1.02 7.60 15.94
CA SER A 42 -2.40 8.01 15.64
C SER A 42 -3.10 8.65 16.83
N PHE A 43 -3.89 9.69 16.58
CA PHE A 43 -4.82 10.27 17.57
C PHE A 43 -5.82 9.23 18.12
N PHE A 44 -6.19 8.22 17.34
CA PHE A 44 -7.10 7.15 17.75
C PHE A 44 -6.41 6.01 18.50
N GLY A 45 -5.13 6.15 18.80
CA GLY A 45 -4.31 5.14 19.45
C GLY A 45 -3.67 4.15 18.46
N PRO A 46 -2.85 3.24 18.98
CA PRO A 46 -2.10 2.30 18.15
C PRO A 46 -2.98 1.22 17.53
N VAL A 47 -2.62 0.79 16.32
CA VAL A 47 -3.16 -0.43 15.72
C VAL A 47 -2.33 -1.63 16.18
N LYS A 48 -2.99 -2.76 16.34
CA LYS A 48 -2.36 -4.04 16.72
C LYS A 48 -2.18 -4.93 15.50
N ASN A 49 -1.09 -5.70 15.48
CA ASN A 49 -0.90 -6.73 14.46
C ASN A 49 -1.86 -7.90 14.73
N PRO A 50 -2.68 -8.33 13.74
CA PRO A 50 -3.63 -9.42 13.94
C PRO A 50 -3.00 -10.78 14.26
N TRP A 51 -1.74 -11.00 13.88
CA TRP A 51 -1.02 -12.24 14.18
C TRP A 51 -0.53 -12.30 15.62
N ASP A 52 -0.16 -11.16 16.18
CA ASP A 52 0.25 -11.01 17.58
C ASP A 52 -0.10 -9.60 18.05
N VAL A 53 -1.14 -9.49 18.85
CA VAL A 53 -1.64 -8.21 19.38
C VAL A 53 -0.67 -7.49 20.31
N GLY A 54 0.43 -8.14 20.71
CA GLY A 54 1.55 -7.54 21.43
C GLY A 54 2.52 -6.77 20.53
N THR A 55 2.39 -6.90 19.22
CA THR A 55 3.29 -6.31 18.23
C THR A 55 2.59 -5.27 17.35
N VAL A 56 3.41 -4.49 16.62
CA VAL A 56 2.93 -3.46 15.69
C VAL A 56 2.60 -4.07 14.33
N PRO A 57 1.62 -3.53 13.59
CA PRO A 57 1.30 -3.97 12.23
C PRO A 57 2.25 -3.38 11.19
N GLY A 58 3.15 -2.46 11.61
CA GLY A 58 3.86 -1.57 10.70
C GLY A 58 3.03 -0.35 10.34
N GLY A 59 3.60 0.56 9.54
CA GLY A 59 2.98 1.81 9.16
C GLY A 59 3.68 2.50 7.97
N SER A 60 3.10 3.61 7.55
CA SER A 60 1.95 4.33 8.14
C SER A 60 0.57 3.73 7.83
N SER A 61 0.41 2.85 6.83
CA SER A 61 -0.88 2.23 6.46
C SER A 61 -1.18 0.97 7.31
N GLY A 62 -0.87 0.98 8.62
CA GLY A 62 -0.99 -0.17 9.50
C GLY A 62 -2.43 -0.65 9.71
N GLY A 63 -3.40 0.26 9.80
CA GLY A 63 -4.80 -0.11 9.92
C GLY A 63 -5.35 -0.79 8.67
N SER A 64 -4.92 -0.37 7.48
CA SER A 64 -5.25 -1.04 6.22
C SER A 64 -4.68 -2.45 6.16
N ALA A 65 -3.40 -2.61 6.53
CA ALA A 65 -2.77 -3.92 6.61
C ALA A 65 -3.47 -4.84 7.61
N ALA A 66 -3.72 -4.35 8.82
CA ALA A 66 -4.40 -5.10 9.87
C ALA A 66 -5.82 -5.51 9.46
N ALA A 67 -6.59 -4.61 8.84
CA ALA A 67 -7.96 -4.91 8.40
C ALA A 67 -8.00 -6.04 7.36
N VAL A 68 -7.12 -6.00 6.36
CA VAL A 68 -7.04 -7.04 5.32
C VAL A 68 -6.51 -8.35 5.92
N SER A 69 -5.47 -8.28 6.74
CA SER A 69 -4.90 -9.46 7.42
C SER A 69 -5.93 -10.17 8.29
N ALA A 70 -6.69 -9.40 9.08
CA ALA A 70 -7.77 -9.92 9.94
C ALA A 70 -9.04 -10.31 9.16
N GLN A 71 -9.07 -10.18 7.83
CA GLN A 71 -10.23 -10.50 6.97
C GLN A 71 -11.47 -9.65 7.25
N LEU A 72 -11.29 -8.43 7.76
CA LEU A 72 -12.38 -7.48 7.97
C LEU A 72 -12.84 -6.84 6.66
N ALA A 73 -11.95 -6.80 5.67
CA ALA A 73 -12.21 -6.38 4.31
C ALA A 73 -11.35 -7.19 3.34
N PRO A 74 -11.82 -7.47 2.12
CA PRO A 74 -11.02 -8.20 1.12
C PRO A 74 -9.83 -7.38 0.63
N ALA A 75 -9.94 -6.06 0.67
CA ALA A 75 -8.94 -5.14 0.19
C ALA A 75 -8.99 -3.81 0.94
N ALA A 76 -7.88 -3.08 0.92
CA ALA A 76 -7.78 -1.71 1.38
C ALA A 76 -6.84 -0.91 0.48
N THR A 77 -6.91 0.41 0.57
CA THR A 77 -5.92 1.31 0.00
C THR A 77 -4.92 1.73 1.06
N GLY A 78 -3.70 2.00 0.64
CA GLY A 78 -2.67 2.60 1.47
C GLY A 78 -1.92 3.69 0.71
N THR A 79 -0.99 4.35 1.40
CA THR A 79 -0.03 5.28 0.80
C THR A 79 1.39 4.88 1.17
N ASP A 80 2.34 5.12 0.28
CA ASP A 80 3.73 4.71 0.47
C ASP A 80 4.66 5.82 -0.04
N THR A 81 5.49 6.30 0.86
CA THR A 81 6.57 7.25 0.59
C THR A 81 7.92 6.53 0.66
N GLY A 82 8.19 5.84 1.76
CA GLY A 82 9.42 5.11 2.05
C GLY A 82 9.19 3.68 2.52
N GLY A 83 8.00 3.11 2.26
CA GLY A 83 7.65 1.75 2.69
C GLY A 83 6.25 1.62 3.31
N SER A 84 5.46 2.70 3.39
CA SER A 84 4.24 2.72 4.20
C SER A 84 3.05 1.88 3.68
N ILE A 85 3.16 1.24 2.53
CA ILE A 85 2.33 0.11 2.06
C ILE A 85 3.10 -1.21 2.27
N ARG A 86 4.32 -1.28 1.73
CA ARG A 86 5.11 -2.51 1.63
C ARG A 86 5.50 -3.07 2.99
N GLN A 87 5.95 -2.22 3.91
CA GLN A 87 6.38 -2.63 5.23
C GLN A 87 5.23 -3.18 6.08
N PRO A 88 4.08 -2.48 6.26
CA PRO A 88 2.96 -3.06 7.00
C PRO A 88 2.36 -4.28 6.29
N ALA A 89 2.38 -4.35 4.96
CA ALA A 89 1.98 -5.55 4.24
C ALA A 89 2.85 -6.75 4.60
N ALA A 90 4.18 -6.57 4.64
CA ALA A 90 5.12 -7.61 5.03
C ALA A 90 4.89 -8.07 6.49
N LEU A 91 4.74 -7.14 7.44
CA LEU A 91 4.54 -7.46 8.85
C LEU A 91 3.18 -8.11 9.15
N CYS A 92 2.16 -7.83 8.32
CA CYS A 92 0.83 -8.41 8.46
C CYS A 92 0.57 -9.62 7.54
N GLY A 93 1.56 -10.06 6.75
CA GLY A 93 1.44 -11.24 5.89
C GLY A 93 0.41 -11.09 4.77
N ILE A 94 0.39 -9.93 4.11
CA ILE A 94 -0.50 -9.62 2.98
C ILE A 94 0.30 -9.08 1.79
N THR A 95 -0.36 -8.91 0.66
CA THR A 95 0.23 -8.26 -0.52
C THR A 95 0.01 -6.75 -0.48
N GLY A 96 1.07 -5.98 -0.65
CA GLY A 96 1.00 -4.53 -0.77
C GLY A 96 1.85 -4.04 -1.94
N ILE A 97 1.29 -3.25 -2.84
CA ILE A 97 2.00 -2.73 -4.00
C ILE A 97 2.10 -1.21 -3.93
N LYS A 98 3.34 -0.72 -3.96
CA LYS A 98 3.63 0.67 -4.28
C LYS A 98 3.88 0.78 -5.79
N PRO A 99 2.95 1.32 -6.56
CA PRO A 99 3.14 1.46 -8.00
C PRO A 99 4.25 2.45 -8.34
N THR A 100 4.67 2.45 -9.59
CA THR A 100 5.57 3.47 -10.14
C THR A 100 5.00 4.86 -9.92
N TYR A 101 5.86 5.82 -9.55
CA TYR A 101 5.49 7.21 -9.31
C TYR A 101 4.71 7.80 -10.50
N GLY A 102 3.60 8.45 -10.20
CA GLY A 102 2.70 9.05 -11.19
C GLY A 102 1.71 8.05 -11.84
N ARG A 103 1.80 6.75 -11.55
CA ARG A 103 0.86 5.75 -12.10
C ARG A 103 -0.53 5.87 -11.50
N VAL A 104 -0.63 6.21 -10.21
CA VAL A 104 -1.87 6.47 -9.48
C VAL A 104 -1.87 7.94 -9.07
N SER A 105 -2.99 8.65 -9.31
CA SER A 105 -3.12 10.06 -8.97
C SER A 105 -2.96 10.28 -7.47
N ARG A 106 -2.27 11.36 -7.11
CA ARG A 106 -2.12 11.86 -5.74
C ARG A 106 -3.17 12.89 -5.36
N TYR A 107 -4.04 13.29 -6.29
CA TYR A 107 -5.09 14.26 -5.98
C TYR A 107 -6.01 13.77 -4.86
N GLY A 108 -6.09 14.58 -3.81
CA GLY A 108 -6.86 14.26 -2.60
C GLY A 108 -6.09 13.43 -1.56
N MET A 109 -4.85 13.05 -1.83
CA MET A 109 -3.97 12.47 -0.82
C MET A 109 -3.30 13.58 -0.01
N ILE A 110 -3.15 13.38 1.30
CA ILE A 110 -2.33 14.24 2.14
C ILE A 110 -0.87 13.86 1.90
N ALA A 111 -0.07 14.82 1.43
CA ALA A 111 1.33 14.58 1.10
C ALA A 111 2.21 14.44 2.35
N PHE A 112 3.16 13.51 2.31
CA PHE A 112 4.32 13.47 3.21
C PHE A 112 5.57 13.96 2.50
N ALA A 113 5.95 13.32 1.39
CA ALA A 113 7.03 13.75 0.51
C ALA A 113 6.56 13.66 -0.94
N SER A 114 6.14 14.79 -1.48
CA SER A 114 5.43 14.88 -2.77
C SER A 114 6.16 14.26 -3.95
N SER A 115 7.48 14.17 -3.91
CA SER A 115 8.31 13.54 -4.94
C SER A 115 8.39 12.00 -4.84
N LEU A 116 7.82 11.41 -3.79
CA LEU A 116 7.91 9.97 -3.51
C LEU A 116 6.55 9.30 -3.31
N ASP A 117 5.55 10.06 -2.80
CA ASP A 117 4.26 9.52 -2.38
C ASP A 117 3.51 8.82 -3.51
N GLN A 118 2.99 7.63 -3.23
CA GLN A 118 2.05 6.93 -4.09
C GLN A 118 0.96 6.26 -3.27
N ALA A 119 -0.27 6.22 -3.81
CA ALA A 119 -1.31 5.32 -3.34
C ALA A 119 -1.17 3.96 -4.02
N GLY A 120 -1.61 2.92 -3.33
CA GLY A 120 -1.60 1.57 -3.88
C GLY A 120 -2.52 0.62 -3.13
N PRO A 121 -2.76 -0.57 -3.69
CA PRO A 121 -3.61 -1.58 -3.10
C PRO A 121 -2.90 -2.38 -2.01
N MET A 122 -3.69 -2.83 -1.04
CA MET A 122 -3.32 -3.80 -0.01
C MET A 122 -4.38 -4.91 0.00
N THR A 123 -3.98 -6.16 -0.23
CA THR A 123 -4.87 -7.28 -0.52
C THR A 123 -4.31 -8.59 0.01
N LYS A 124 -5.08 -9.66 -0.05
CA LYS A 124 -4.61 -11.01 0.31
C LYS A 124 -3.69 -11.62 -0.76
N THR A 125 -4.00 -11.40 -2.02
CA THR A 125 -3.30 -12.03 -3.15
C THR A 125 -2.72 -10.99 -4.10
N ALA A 126 -1.75 -11.41 -4.90
CA ALA A 126 -1.19 -10.57 -5.97
C ALA A 126 -2.22 -10.29 -7.08
N GLU A 127 -3.10 -11.26 -7.35
CA GLU A 127 -4.19 -11.11 -8.32
C GLU A 127 -5.16 -10.00 -7.91
N ASP A 128 -5.64 -10.02 -6.65
CA ASP A 128 -6.49 -8.95 -6.12
C ASP A 128 -5.82 -7.58 -6.21
N ALA A 129 -4.52 -7.53 -5.92
CA ALA A 129 -3.75 -6.29 -6.03
C ALA A 129 -3.67 -5.79 -7.48
N ALA A 130 -3.49 -6.69 -8.45
CA ALA A 130 -3.47 -6.35 -9.87
C ALA A 130 -4.84 -5.83 -10.36
N ILE A 131 -5.94 -6.48 -9.96
CA ILE A 131 -7.32 -6.05 -10.25
C ILE A 131 -7.58 -4.63 -9.72
N LEU A 132 -7.20 -4.37 -8.46
CA LEU A 132 -7.36 -3.04 -7.88
C LEU A 132 -6.48 -2.00 -8.55
N LEU A 133 -5.24 -2.37 -8.90
CA LEU A 133 -4.32 -1.46 -9.57
C LEU A 133 -4.81 -1.07 -10.96
N ASN A 134 -5.47 -1.98 -11.70
CA ASN A 134 -6.17 -1.65 -12.95
C ASN A 134 -7.20 -0.53 -12.73
N SER A 135 -7.98 -0.62 -11.65
CA SER A 135 -9.01 0.37 -11.34
C SER A 135 -8.44 1.70 -10.84
N MET A 136 -7.34 1.67 -10.09
CA MET A 136 -6.73 2.86 -9.47
C MET A 136 -5.89 3.69 -10.43
N SER A 137 -5.29 3.06 -11.46
CA SER A 137 -4.28 3.64 -12.33
C SER A 137 -4.86 4.59 -13.40
N GLY A 138 -3.98 5.38 -14.02
CA GLY A 138 -4.24 6.20 -15.21
C GLY A 138 -4.18 7.69 -14.96
N LEU A 139 -4.10 8.42 -16.07
CA LEU A 139 -3.96 9.89 -16.09
C LEU A 139 -5.05 10.58 -15.28
N ASP A 140 -4.62 11.58 -14.53
CA ASP A 140 -5.49 12.54 -13.86
C ASP A 140 -4.95 13.96 -14.05
N HIS A 141 -5.68 14.79 -14.77
CA HIS A 141 -5.32 16.18 -14.99
C HIS A 141 -5.32 17.05 -13.72
N LYS A 142 -5.82 16.54 -12.59
CA LYS A 142 -5.77 17.22 -11.28
C LYS A 142 -4.45 16.99 -10.56
N ASP A 143 -3.63 16.05 -11.01
CA ASP A 143 -2.29 15.79 -10.49
C ASP A 143 -1.26 16.03 -11.58
N SER A 144 -0.49 17.10 -11.46
CA SER A 144 0.53 17.49 -12.45
C SER A 144 1.66 16.45 -12.63
N THR A 145 1.76 15.48 -11.73
CA THR A 145 2.76 14.40 -11.79
C THR A 145 2.17 13.10 -12.33
N SER A 146 0.87 13.06 -12.61
CA SER A 146 0.21 11.89 -13.19
C SER A 146 0.75 11.62 -14.60
N LEU A 147 1.11 10.36 -14.86
CA LEU A 147 1.71 9.96 -16.13
C LEU A 147 0.65 9.77 -17.22
N ASP A 148 0.83 10.44 -18.34
CA ASP A 148 0.07 10.20 -19.57
C ASP A 148 0.64 8.98 -20.32
N THR A 149 0.40 7.81 -19.75
CA THR A 149 0.89 6.54 -20.28
C THR A 149 -0.22 5.51 -20.16
N ALA A 150 -0.41 4.71 -21.20
CA ALA A 150 -1.40 3.64 -21.20
C ALA A 150 -1.29 2.78 -19.94
N VAL A 151 -2.43 2.45 -19.36
CA VAL A 151 -2.52 1.52 -18.25
C VAL A 151 -2.52 0.11 -18.83
N PRO A 152 -1.52 -0.73 -18.56
CA PRO A 152 -1.57 -2.12 -18.96
C PRO A 152 -2.63 -2.85 -18.14
N ASP A 153 -3.09 -3.99 -18.63
CA ASP A 153 -3.81 -4.93 -17.78
C ASP A 153 -2.81 -5.65 -16.88
N PHE A 154 -2.79 -5.29 -15.59
CA PHE A 154 -1.88 -5.88 -14.62
C PHE A 154 -2.20 -7.35 -14.30
N THR A 155 -3.35 -7.87 -14.75
CA THR A 155 -3.70 -9.28 -14.58
C THR A 155 -3.22 -10.17 -15.73
N ALA A 156 -2.85 -9.58 -16.87
CA ALA A 156 -2.60 -10.30 -18.12
C ALA A 156 -1.46 -11.33 -18.06
N THR A 157 -0.49 -11.14 -17.15
CA THR A 157 0.73 -11.97 -17.09
C THR A 157 0.90 -12.72 -15.77
N LEU A 158 -0.15 -12.78 -14.94
CA LEU A 158 -0.06 -13.40 -13.60
C LEU A 158 0.29 -14.89 -13.64
N ASP A 159 -0.15 -15.60 -14.67
CA ASP A 159 0.08 -17.03 -14.85
C ASP A 159 1.27 -17.35 -15.77
N GLU A 160 2.01 -16.33 -16.22
CA GLU A 160 3.17 -16.55 -17.07
C GLU A 160 4.37 -17.07 -16.28
N SER A 161 5.20 -17.87 -16.95
CA SER A 161 6.42 -18.39 -16.36
C SER A 161 7.42 -17.26 -16.05
N LEU A 162 8.01 -17.29 -14.87
CA LEU A 162 9.12 -16.41 -14.49
C LEU A 162 10.46 -16.80 -15.12
N GLY A 163 10.48 -17.84 -15.97
CA GLY A 163 11.71 -18.31 -16.63
C GLY A 163 12.40 -17.20 -17.42
N GLY A 164 13.67 -16.96 -17.11
CA GLY A 164 14.47 -15.91 -17.74
C GLY A 164 14.34 -14.52 -17.10
N LEU A 165 13.48 -14.34 -16.11
CA LEU A 165 13.42 -13.10 -15.33
C LEU A 165 14.71 -12.92 -14.53
N LYS A 166 15.32 -11.73 -14.62
CA LYS A 166 16.49 -11.38 -13.81
C LYS A 166 16.07 -10.62 -12.56
N ILE A 167 16.30 -11.21 -11.40
CA ILE A 167 16.01 -10.59 -10.09
C ILE A 167 17.31 -10.02 -9.54
N GLY A 168 17.33 -8.69 -9.31
CA GLY A 168 18.44 -8.02 -8.65
C GLY A 168 18.31 -8.07 -7.13
N ILE A 169 19.39 -8.44 -6.44
CA ILE A 169 19.44 -8.49 -4.97
C ILE A 169 20.43 -7.42 -4.50
N PRO A 170 19.96 -6.26 -3.99
CA PRO A 170 20.85 -5.24 -3.47
C PRO A 170 21.57 -5.75 -2.22
N LYS A 171 22.91 -5.81 -2.27
CA LYS A 171 23.72 -6.28 -1.13
C LYS A 171 23.53 -5.46 0.14
N GLU A 172 23.16 -4.19 -0.01
CA GLU A 172 22.92 -3.24 1.08
C GLU A 172 21.72 -3.64 1.96
N TYR A 173 20.81 -4.47 1.43
CA TYR A 173 19.65 -4.95 2.18
C TYR A 173 19.96 -6.19 3.02
N PHE A 174 21.12 -6.81 2.83
CA PHE A 174 21.54 -8.03 3.51
C PHE A 174 22.79 -7.79 4.39
N ASP A 175 22.88 -6.63 5.01
CA ASP A 175 23.96 -6.34 5.93
C ASP A 175 23.79 -7.01 7.31
N GLN A 176 24.76 -6.82 8.21
CA GLN A 176 24.79 -7.46 9.53
C GLN A 176 23.65 -7.03 10.47
N ARG A 177 22.88 -6.01 10.12
CA ARG A 177 21.73 -5.50 10.91
C ARG A 177 20.43 -6.21 10.58
N LEU A 178 20.38 -6.95 9.46
CA LEU A 178 19.19 -7.72 9.09
C LEU A 178 19.07 -8.94 9.99
N ASP A 179 17.89 -9.12 10.58
CA ASP A 179 17.56 -10.34 11.33
C ASP A 179 17.75 -11.59 10.47
N THR A 180 18.37 -12.61 11.05
CA THR A 180 18.73 -13.84 10.34
C THR A 180 17.52 -14.58 9.80
N ALA A 181 16.44 -14.67 10.59
CA ALA A 181 15.21 -15.35 10.16
C ALA A 181 14.55 -14.62 8.98
N MET A 182 14.58 -13.28 8.98
CA MET A 182 14.10 -12.48 7.86
C MET A 182 14.98 -12.66 6.62
N ALA A 183 16.30 -12.65 6.77
CA ALA A 183 17.23 -12.91 5.66
C ALA A 183 17.00 -14.27 5.01
N ASP A 184 16.79 -15.29 5.84
CA ASP A 184 16.55 -16.65 5.35
C ASP A 184 15.19 -16.79 4.68
N ALA A 185 14.13 -16.16 5.20
CA ALA A 185 12.83 -16.11 4.55
C ALA A 185 12.88 -15.46 3.15
N VAL A 186 13.63 -14.37 3.01
CA VAL A 186 13.82 -13.71 1.71
C VAL A 186 14.61 -14.60 0.75
N LYS A 187 15.67 -15.28 1.20
CA LYS A 187 16.44 -16.22 0.37
C LYS A 187 15.62 -17.39 -0.13
N VAL A 188 14.66 -17.90 0.69
CA VAL A 188 13.76 -18.97 0.29
C VAL A 188 12.77 -18.51 -0.79
N ALA A 189 12.41 -17.23 -0.80
CA ALA A 189 11.49 -16.66 -1.77
C ALA A 189 12.14 -16.31 -3.12
N LEU A 190 13.47 -16.29 -3.19
CA LEU A 190 14.28 -15.98 -4.38
C LEU A 190 14.68 -17.25 -5.14
#